data_99c249a240b33d363ba53b5f37d0ae16
#
_entry.id   99c249a240b33d363ba53b5f37d0ae16
#
_cell.length_a   1.000
_cell.length_b   1.000
_cell.length_c   1.000
_cell.angle_alpha   90.00
_cell.angle_beta   90.00
_cell.angle_gamma   90.00
#
_symmetry.space_group_name_H-M   'P 1'
#
loop_
_entity.id
_entity.type
_entity.pdbx_description
1 polymer ?
#
loop_
_entity_poly.entity_id
_entity_poly.type
_entity_poly.pdbx_seq_one_letter_code
_entity_poly.pdbx_strand_id
1 'polypeptide(L)'
;MLEPKPDPMIARDLVGYGEFPPNPAWPGGALVAVNFNLNVEGGGEASLFNGDQVSEGMLNDIGVAAYTGRRAPLVESVFEFGSRRGVWRVLDIFRDHSVAVSILGVARALEQNPGLAIACVERGHEIVSHGYRWIDYVDVPEDVERQHIRQAVDILKTLTGAQPAGWMTGRPGPNTRRLIVEAGGFLYDRDSLADELPYWLNVEGKAHLVIPYSYEANDNRFNENSGFSTGQEFFTYMRDAPIGGS
;
A
#
# COMPACT_ATOMS: atom_id res chain seq x y z
N MET A 1 -2.63 18.23 -21.52
CA MET A 1 -3.12 17.19 -20.61
C MET A 1 -3.37 15.96 -21.44
N LEU A 2 -2.79 14.81 -21.07
CA LEU A 2 -3.12 13.54 -21.71
C LEU A 2 -4.56 13.17 -21.35
N GLU A 3 -5.32 12.65 -22.33
CA GLU A 3 -6.68 12.19 -22.04
C GLU A 3 -6.64 11.03 -21.02
N PRO A 4 -7.60 10.98 -20.07
CA PRO A 4 -7.67 9.88 -19.11
C PRO A 4 -7.85 8.54 -19.83
N LYS A 5 -7.03 7.56 -19.50
CA LYS A 5 -7.12 6.20 -20.04
C LYS A 5 -8.32 5.45 -19.44
N PRO A 6 -8.81 4.40 -20.12
CA PRO A 6 -9.81 3.51 -19.52
C PRO A 6 -9.23 2.80 -18.28
N ASP A 7 -10.09 2.48 -17.31
CA ASP A 7 -9.67 1.72 -16.14
C ASP A 7 -9.14 0.34 -16.55
N PRO A 8 -7.89 -0.03 -16.18
CA PRO A 8 -7.31 -1.33 -16.51
C PRO A 8 -8.05 -2.52 -15.88
N MET A 9 -8.92 -2.30 -14.90
CA MET A 9 -9.84 -3.33 -14.41
C MET A 9 -10.90 -3.71 -15.46
N ILE A 10 -11.12 -2.84 -16.47
CA ILE A 10 -12.06 -3.06 -17.56
C ILE A 10 -11.32 -3.42 -18.86
N ALA A 11 -10.20 -2.75 -19.15
CA ALA A 11 -9.43 -2.97 -20.37
C ALA A 11 -7.94 -2.71 -20.13
N ARG A 12 -7.10 -3.70 -20.46
CA ARG A 12 -5.64 -3.55 -20.33
C ARG A 12 -5.09 -2.61 -21.41
N ASP A 13 -4.26 -1.65 -21.00
CA ASP A 13 -3.44 -0.85 -21.91
C ASP A 13 -2.03 -1.44 -21.94
N LEU A 14 -1.64 -2.03 -23.07
CA LEU A 14 -0.30 -2.58 -23.31
C LEU A 14 0.56 -1.67 -24.19
N VAL A 15 0.07 -0.50 -24.55
CA VAL A 15 0.76 0.47 -25.42
C VAL A 15 1.39 1.60 -24.59
N GLY A 16 0.72 2.06 -23.55
CA GLY A 16 1.18 3.16 -22.71
C GLY A 16 1.40 4.44 -23.52
N TYR A 17 2.54 5.08 -23.33
CA TYR A 17 3.00 6.22 -24.13
C TYR A 17 4.12 5.81 -25.12
N GLY A 18 4.34 4.51 -25.33
CA GLY A 18 5.29 3.96 -26.31
C GLY A 18 6.74 4.32 -25.98
N GLU A 19 7.51 4.62 -27.03
CA GLU A 19 8.96 4.89 -26.96
C GLU A 19 9.29 6.21 -26.25
N PHE A 20 8.35 7.16 -26.20
CA PHE A 20 8.61 8.51 -25.71
C PHE A 20 7.78 8.83 -24.46
N PRO A 21 8.30 8.57 -23.26
CA PRO A 21 7.58 8.88 -22.02
C PRO A 21 7.41 10.40 -21.86
N PRO A 22 6.27 10.84 -21.31
CA PRO A 22 6.04 12.26 -21.07
C PRO A 22 6.98 12.77 -19.97
N ASN A 23 7.41 14.02 -20.09
CA ASN A 23 8.10 14.68 -18.99
C ASN A 23 7.10 14.95 -17.84
N PRO A 24 7.30 14.37 -16.66
CA PRO A 24 6.38 14.55 -15.52
C PRO A 24 6.42 15.95 -14.92
N ALA A 25 7.42 16.74 -15.27
CA ALA A 25 7.64 18.11 -14.77
C ALA A 25 7.59 18.16 -13.23
N TRP A 26 8.39 17.33 -12.57
CA TRP A 26 8.44 17.26 -11.11
C TRP A 26 8.66 18.64 -10.47
N PRO A 27 8.05 18.91 -9.30
CA PRO A 27 8.20 20.19 -8.61
C PRO A 27 9.67 20.58 -8.39
N GLY A 28 9.96 21.87 -8.57
CA GLY A 28 11.33 22.39 -8.41
C GLY A 28 12.32 22.00 -9.50
N GLY A 29 11.85 21.42 -10.61
CA GLY A 29 12.72 20.93 -11.68
C GLY A 29 13.48 19.65 -11.29
N ALA A 30 12.99 18.91 -10.32
CA ALA A 30 13.59 17.64 -9.92
C ALA A 30 13.55 16.63 -11.07
N LEU A 31 14.59 15.82 -11.17
CA LEU A 31 14.69 14.75 -12.18
C LEU A 31 13.94 13.49 -11.74
N VAL A 32 13.79 13.31 -10.42
CA VAL A 32 13.20 12.12 -9.81
C VAL A 32 12.30 12.51 -8.65
N ALA A 33 11.20 11.79 -8.46
CA ALA A 33 10.39 11.80 -7.25
C ALA A 33 10.57 10.48 -6.51
N VAL A 34 11.00 10.54 -5.24
CA VAL A 34 11.13 9.35 -4.38
C VAL A 34 10.06 9.42 -3.31
N ASN A 35 9.26 8.37 -3.21
CA ASN A 35 8.28 8.22 -2.15
C ASN A 35 8.59 6.96 -1.33
N PHE A 36 8.88 7.15 -0.06
CA PHE A 36 9.03 6.04 0.88
C PHE A 36 7.67 5.63 1.44
N ASN A 37 7.41 4.33 1.45
CA ASN A 37 6.22 3.74 2.00
C ASN A 37 6.56 2.82 3.16
N LEU A 38 5.79 2.89 4.22
CA LEU A 38 5.88 1.99 5.37
C LEU A 38 4.53 1.32 5.59
N ASN A 39 4.48 0.02 5.36
CA ASN A 39 3.28 -0.77 5.58
C ASN A 39 3.06 -1.01 7.08
N VAL A 40 1.83 -0.80 7.54
CA VAL A 40 1.38 -1.09 8.90
C VAL A 40 0.16 -2.00 8.80
N GLU A 41 0.41 -3.31 8.90
CA GLU A 41 -0.56 -4.37 8.58
C GLU A 41 -0.90 -5.26 9.78
N GLY A 42 0.01 -5.35 10.76
CA GLY A 42 -0.08 -6.28 11.88
C GLY A 42 -1.35 -6.11 12.71
N GLY A 43 -2.19 -7.14 12.72
CA GLY A 43 -3.55 -7.16 13.26
C GLY A 43 -4.65 -7.07 12.21
N GLY A 44 -4.30 -6.71 10.95
CA GLY A 44 -5.23 -6.66 9.81
C GLY A 44 -5.16 -7.89 8.91
N GLU A 45 -4.15 -8.74 9.05
CA GLU A 45 -3.93 -9.97 8.31
C GLU A 45 -5.05 -11.01 8.50
N ALA A 46 -5.07 -12.03 7.64
CA ALA A 46 -5.98 -13.15 7.77
C ALA A 46 -5.72 -13.89 9.09
N SER A 47 -6.72 -13.92 9.97
CA SER A 47 -6.61 -14.51 11.30
C SER A 47 -7.97 -14.93 11.84
N LEU A 48 -8.00 -16.04 12.59
CA LEU A 48 -9.19 -16.47 13.28
C LEU A 48 -9.69 -15.43 14.32
N PHE A 49 -8.81 -14.58 14.82
CA PHE A 49 -9.20 -13.45 15.69
C PHE A 49 -10.02 -12.38 14.94
N ASN A 50 -9.83 -12.29 13.64
CA ASN A 50 -10.59 -11.41 12.78
C ASN A 50 -11.84 -12.07 12.17
N GLY A 51 -12.12 -13.34 12.55
CA GLY A 51 -13.25 -14.13 12.04
C GLY A 51 -12.97 -14.87 10.75
N ASP A 52 -11.72 -14.88 10.27
CA ASP A 52 -11.34 -15.58 9.05
C ASP A 52 -11.32 -17.10 9.28
N GLN A 53 -11.52 -17.86 8.19
CA GLN A 53 -11.46 -19.33 8.22
C GLN A 53 -10.02 -19.85 8.11
N VAL A 54 -9.06 -19.00 7.80
CA VAL A 54 -7.65 -19.34 7.59
C VAL A 54 -6.73 -18.39 8.35
N SER A 55 -5.54 -18.86 8.68
CA SER A 55 -4.45 -18.00 9.13
C SER A 55 -3.72 -17.37 7.93
N GLU A 56 -2.95 -16.30 8.14
CA GLU A 56 -2.14 -15.72 7.10
C GLU A 56 -1.04 -16.68 6.63
N GLY A 57 -0.92 -16.81 5.31
CA GLY A 57 0.09 -17.65 4.67
C GLY A 57 0.91 -16.91 3.62
N MET A 58 0.52 -15.65 3.31
CA MET A 58 1.20 -14.84 2.30
C MET A 58 2.18 -13.88 2.97
N LEU A 59 3.36 -13.72 2.38
CA LEU A 59 4.36 -12.72 2.79
C LEU A 59 4.67 -12.73 4.30
N ASN A 60 4.72 -13.92 4.90
CA ASN A 60 5.19 -14.07 6.27
C ASN A 60 6.62 -14.60 6.31
N ASP A 61 7.46 -14.02 7.16
CA ASP A 61 8.87 -14.37 7.28
C ASP A 61 9.13 -15.80 7.76
N ILE A 62 8.11 -16.48 8.25
CA ILE A 62 8.18 -17.88 8.70
C ILE A 62 8.07 -18.85 7.52
N GLY A 63 7.47 -18.42 6.39
CA GLY A 63 7.35 -19.21 5.18
C GLY A 63 6.42 -20.43 5.30
N VAL A 64 5.43 -20.39 6.20
CA VAL A 64 4.44 -21.45 6.34
C VAL A 64 3.17 -21.14 5.54
N ALA A 65 2.56 -22.18 5.01
CA ALA A 65 1.25 -22.07 4.36
C ALA A 65 0.15 -21.76 5.38
N ALA A 66 -0.94 -21.16 4.88
CA ALA A 66 -2.13 -20.89 5.69
C ALA A 66 -2.71 -22.19 6.30
N TYR A 67 -3.15 -22.11 7.55
CA TYR A 67 -3.88 -23.19 8.22
C TYR A 67 -5.38 -22.93 8.18
N THR A 68 -6.18 -23.90 7.78
CA THR A 68 -7.64 -23.80 7.84
C THR A 68 -8.14 -24.16 9.24
N GLY A 69 -9.00 -23.33 9.81
CA GLY A 69 -9.63 -23.53 11.11
C GLY A 69 -8.67 -23.56 12.30
N ARG A 70 -7.42 -23.13 12.11
CA ARG A 70 -6.39 -23.12 13.15
C ARG A 70 -5.58 -21.83 13.12
N ARG A 71 -5.18 -21.36 14.28
CA ARG A 71 -4.26 -20.24 14.44
C ARG A 71 -2.83 -20.64 14.03
N ALA A 72 -2.04 -19.63 13.67
CA ALA A 72 -0.60 -19.74 13.43
C ALA A 72 0.17 -18.83 14.40
N PRO A 73 0.33 -19.20 15.70
CA PRO A 73 0.85 -18.28 16.73
C PRO A 73 2.23 -17.73 16.42
N LEU A 74 3.09 -18.48 15.71
CA LEU A 74 4.41 -17.99 15.33
C LEU A 74 4.31 -16.89 14.26
N VAL A 75 3.44 -17.05 13.26
CA VAL A 75 3.16 -16.03 12.24
C VAL A 75 2.55 -14.79 12.90
N GLU A 76 1.52 -14.98 13.76
CA GLU A 76 0.90 -13.88 14.51
C GLU A 76 1.97 -13.08 15.30
N SER A 77 2.94 -13.75 15.92
CA SER A 77 4.00 -13.08 16.69
C SER A 77 4.95 -12.24 15.82
N VAL A 78 5.14 -12.57 14.54
CA VAL A 78 5.90 -11.72 13.59
C VAL A 78 5.15 -10.42 13.34
N PHE A 79 3.87 -10.48 13.06
CA PHE A 79 3.02 -9.29 12.89
C PHE A 79 2.99 -8.43 14.18
N GLU A 80 2.89 -9.07 15.35
CA GLU A 80 2.99 -8.37 16.63
C GLU A 80 4.33 -7.66 16.80
N PHE A 81 5.46 -8.29 16.43
CA PHE A 81 6.78 -7.65 16.50
C PHE A 81 6.83 -6.40 15.62
N GLY A 82 6.31 -6.48 14.39
CA GLY A 82 6.20 -5.34 13.47
C GLY A 82 5.49 -4.16 14.13
N SER A 83 4.30 -4.39 14.67
CA SER A 83 3.48 -3.36 15.32
C SER A 83 4.08 -2.84 16.64
N ARG A 84 4.70 -3.72 17.44
CA ARG A 84 5.20 -3.39 18.78
C ARG A 84 6.58 -2.75 18.78
N ARG A 85 7.46 -3.12 17.84
CA ARG A 85 8.86 -2.72 17.84
C ARG A 85 9.41 -2.31 16.49
N GLY A 86 9.10 -3.07 15.42
CA GLY A 86 9.66 -2.86 14.08
C GLY A 86 9.34 -1.46 13.56
N VAL A 87 8.08 -1.09 13.57
CA VAL A 87 7.60 0.19 13.08
C VAL A 87 8.28 1.39 13.75
N TRP A 88 8.48 1.35 15.07
CA TRP A 88 9.10 2.45 15.81
C TRP A 88 10.57 2.65 15.43
N ARG A 89 11.31 1.55 15.20
CA ARG A 89 12.70 1.61 14.73
C ARG A 89 12.80 2.23 13.35
N VAL A 90 11.88 1.89 12.44
CA VAL A 90 11.86 2.45 11.09
C VAL A 90 11.46 3.93 11.12
N LEU A 91 10.44 4.29 11.91
CA LEU A 91 10.03 5.69 12.09
C LEU A 91 11.14 6.55 12.72
N ASP A 92 11.96 5.99 13.61
CA ASP A 92 13.09 6.71 14.17
C ASP A 92 14.17 6.98 13.12
N ILE A 93 14.42 6.06 12.19
CA ILE A 93 15.33 6.28 11.05
C ILE A 93 14.83 7.43 10.17
N PHE A 94 13.55 7.47 9.81
CA PHE A 94 12.98 8.55 9.02
C PHE A 94 13.07 9.91 9.74
N ARG A 95 12.80 9.93 11.05
CA ARG A 95 12.97 11.12 11.88
C ARG A 95 14.43 11.61 11.86
N ASP A 96 15.39 10.71 12.08
CA ASP A 96 16.81 11.05 12.18
C ASP A 96 17.38 11.59 10.85
N HIS A 97 16.73 11.25 9.73
CA HIS A 97 17.05 11.77 8.40
C HIS A 97 16.13 12.90 7.94
N SER A 98 15.16 13.33 8.77
CA SER A 98 14.18 14.39 8.43
C SER A 98 13.39 14.08 7.15
N VAL A 99 13.03 12.81 6.94
CA VAL A 99 12.30 12.33 5.77
C VAL A 99 10.85 12.00 6.17
N ALA A 100 9.88 12.58 5.44
CA ALA A 100 8.49 12.16 5.54
C ALA A 100 8.28 10.84 4.77
N VAL A 101 7.36 10.02 5.26
CA VAL A 101 7.02 8.72 4.68
C VAL A 101 5.50 8.59 4.56
N SER A 102 5.02 7.92 3.53
CA SER A 102 3.62 7.52 3.43
C SER A 102 3.40 6.22 4.22
N ILE A 103 2.57 6.27 5.24
CA ILE A 103 2.18 5.12 6.04
C ILE A 103 1.01 4.43 5.36
N LEU A 104 1.25 3.26 4.77
CA LEU A 104 0.19 2.41 4.23
C LEU A 104 -0.46 1.68 5.41
N GLY A 105 -1.48 2.32 5.99
CA GLY A 105 -2.09 1.87 7.23
C GLY A 105 -3.34 1.03 6.99
N VAL A 106 -3.29 -0.26 7.34
CA VAL A 106 -4.50 -1.10 7.42
C VAL A 106 -5.33 -0.59 8.60
N ALA A 107 -6.58 -0.18 8.34
CA ALA A 107 -7.40 0.47 9.36
C ALA A 107 -7.60 -0.42 10.59
N ARG A 108 -7.79 -1.72 10.42
CA ARG A 108 -7.89 -2.67 11.52
C ARG A 108 -6.61 -2.76 12.36
N ALA A 109 -5.44 -2.66 11.74
CA ALA A 109 -4.16 -2.65 12.45
C ALA A 109 -4.00 -1.37 13.29
N LEU A 110 -4.31 -0.22 12.70
CA LEU A 110 -4.23 1.07 13.41
C LEU A 110 -5.30 1.23 14.49
N GLU A 111 -6.49 0.64 14.31
CA GLU A 111 -7.53 0.58 15.35
C GLU A 111 -7.05 -0.16 16.61
N GLN A 112 -6.25 -1.21 16.42
CA GLN A 112 -5.65 -1.98 17.53
C GLN A 112 -4.42 -1.30 18.15
N ASN A 113 -3.81 -0.34 17.44
CA ASN A 113 -2.66 0.44 17.91
C ASN A 113 -2.87 1.95 17.62
N PRO A 114 -3.87 2.59 18.24
CA PRO A 114 -4.22 3.98 17.96
C PRO A 114 -3.09 4.97 18.23
N GLY A 115 -2.25 4.70 19.22
CA GLY A 115 -1.08 5.52 19.53
C GLY A 115 -0.07 5.61 18.40
N LEU A 116 0.03 4.58 17.57
CA LEU A 116 0.88 4.58 16.38
C LEU A 116 0.34 5.53 15.31
N ALA A 117 -0.98 5.48 15.03
CA ALA A 117 -1.60 6.37 14.05
C ALA A 117 -1.40 7.84 14.44
N ILE A 118 -1.63 8.18 15.70
CA ILE A 118 -1.44 9.52 16.25
C ILE A 118 0.03 9.95 16.10
N ALA A 119 0.97 9.12 16.51
CA ALA A 119 2.39 9.43 16.42
C ALA A 119 2.87 9.64 14.97
N CYS A 120 2.34 8.90 14.00
CA CYS A 120 2.65 9.10 12.59
C CYS A 120 2.20 10.49 12.11
N VAL A 121 0.98 10.89 12.44
CA VAL A 121 0.45 12.22 12.07
C VAL A 121 1.24 13.35 12.76
N GLU A 122 1.52 13.22 14.06
CA GLU A 122 2.30 14.20 14.82
C GLU A 122 3.73 14.37 14.29
N ARG A 123 4.30 13.31 13.71
CA ARG A 123 5.63 13.35 13.05
C ARG A 123 5.58 13.85 11.61
N GLY A 124 4.40 14.24 11.10
CA GLY A 124 4.24 14.79 9.74
C GLY A 124 4.23 13.74 8.63
N HIS A 125 3.94 12.48 8.96
CA HIS A 125 3.76 11.42 7.97
C HIS A 125 2.33 11.42 7.43
N GLU A 126 2.16 11.12 6.14
CA GLU A 126 0.85 10.89 5.54
C GLU A 126 0.34 9.51 5.92
N ILE A 127 -0.95 9.39 6.28
CA ILE A 127 -1.63 8.10 6.37
C ILE A 127 -2.39 7.87 5.06
N VAL A 128 -1.98 6.85 4.33
CA VAL A 128 -2.66 6.31 3.16
C VAL A 128 -3.49 5.11 3.61
N SER A 129 -4.76 5.04 3.22
CA SER A 129 -5.57 3.88 3.57
C SER A 129 -5.06 2.62 2.88
N HIS A 130 -4.70 1.61 3.66
CA HIS A 130 -4.35 0.27 3.16
C HIS A 130 -5.54 -0.70 3.28
N GLY A 131 -6.76 -0.17 3.13
CA GLY A 131 -8.01 -0.88 3.33
C GLY A 131 -8.36 -1.11 4.80
N TYR A 132 -9.48 -1.82 5.03
CA TYR A 132 -9.89 -2.21 6.37
C TYR A 132 -9.08 -3.41 6.87
N ARG A 133 -8.90 -4.41 6.00
CA ARG A 133 -8.21 -5.67 6.26
C ARG A 133 -7.10 -5.88 5.22
N TRP A 134 -6.05 -6.59 5.63
CA TRP A 134 -4.99 -7.02 4.72
C TRP A 134 -5.31 -8.43 4.19
N ILE A 135 -6.28 -8.53 3.31
CA ILE A 135 -6.76 -9.77 2.69
C ILE A 135 -6.81 -9.62 1.16
N ASP A 136 -6.95 -10.75 0.46
CA ASP A 136 -7.18 -10.73 -0.98
C ASP A 136 -8.66 -10.41 -1.26
N TYR A 137 -8.90 -9.37 -2.07
CA TYR A 137 -10.25 -8.92 -2.40
C TYR A 137 -10.78 -9.49 -3.72
N VAL A 138 -10.03 -10.35 -4.41
CA VAL A 138 -10.45 -10.91 -5.71
C VAL A 138 -11.80 -11.64 -5.62
N ASP A 139 -12.01 -12.41 -4.57
CA ASP A 139 -13.23 -13.20 -4.35
C ASP A 139 -14.15 -12.60 -3.25
N VAL A 140 -13.83 -11.40 -2.74
CA VAL A 140 -14.67 -10.76 -1.72
C VAL A 140 -15.94 -10.20 -2.37
N PRO A 141 -17.15 -10.50 -1.85
CA PRO A 141 -18.39 -9.91 -2.36
C PRO A 141 -18.36 -8.38 -2.34
N GLU A 142 -18.91 -7.76 -3.38
CA GLU A 142 -18.86 -6.30 -3.55
C GLU A 142 -19.45 -5.51 -2.37
N ASP A 143 -20.54 -5.99 -1.79
CA ASP A 143 -21.18 -5.36 -0.64
C ASP A 143 -20.31 -5.41 0.61
N VAL A 144 -19.55 -6.48 0.80
CA VAL A 144 -18.57 -6.65 1.88
C VAL A 144 -17.38 -5.73 1.64
N GLU A 145 -16.84 -5.68 0.42
CA GLU A 145 -15.74 -4.78 0.07
C GLU A 145 -16.16 -3.32 0.26
N ARG A 146 -17.34 -2.94 -0.20
CA ARG A 146 -17.93 -1.61 0.03
C ARG A 146 -18.05 -1.27 1.53
N GLN A 147 -18.43 -2.23 2.36
CA GLN A 147 -18.47 -2.06 3.81
C GLN A 147 -17.07 -1.86 4.37
N HIS A 148 -16.09 -2.64 3.95
CA HIS A 148 -14.69 -2.52 4.38
C HIS A 148 -14.11 -1.14 4.02
N ILE A 149 -14.41 -0.60 2.84
CA ILE A 149 -14.00 0.76 2.45
C ILE A 149 -14.56 1.80 3.42
N ARG A 150 -15.87 1.74 3.74
CA ARG A 150 -16.48 2.66 4.70
C ARG A 150 -15.85 2.54 6.09
N GLN A 151 -15.67 1.31 6.58
CA GLN A 151 -15.04 1.06 7.88
C GLN A 151 -13.60 1.62 7.93
N ALA A 152 -12.81 1.44 6.87
CA ALA A 152 -11.47 1.99 6.79
C ALA A 152 -11.48 3.53 6.88
N VAL A 153 -12.36 4.18 6.14
CA VAL A 153 -12.50 5.64 6.18
C VAL A 153 -12.90 6.13 7.58
N ASP A 154 -13.91 5.52 8.18
CA ASP A 154 -14.43 5.94 9.49
C ASP A 154 -13.38 5.78 10.60
N ILE A 155 -12.68 4.65 10.62
CA ILE A 155 -11.61 4.38 11.59
C ILE A 155 -10.45 5.37 11.40
N LEU A 156 -9.92 5.48 10.20
CA LEU A 156 -8.78 6.35 9.94
C LEU A 156 -9.12 7.81 10.20
N LYS A 157 -10.29 8.27 9.80
CA LYS A 157 -10.78 9.62 10.08
C LYS A 157 -10.91 9.87 11.60
N THR A 158 -11.38 8.88 12.35
CA THR A 158 -11.49 8.98 13.81
C THR A 158 -10.11 9.08 14.47
N LEU A 159 -9.14 8.30 13.99
CA LEU A 159 -7.80 8.26 14.58
C LEU A 159 -6.92 9.47 14.21
N THR A 160 -7.09 9.99 13.00
CA THR A 160 -6.20 11.02 12.43
C THR A 160 -6.84 12.40 12.33
N GLY A 161 -8.14 12.50 12.51
CA GLY A 161 -8.91 13.73 12.35
C GLY A 161 -9.27 14.08 10.89
N ALA A 162 -8.82 13.30 9.91
CA ALA A 162 -9.06 13.55 8.49
C ALA A 162 -9.28 12.25 7.69
N GLN A 163 -10.04 12.35 6.61
CA GLN A 163 -10.12 11.25 5.65
C GLN A 163 -8.78 11.10 4.92
N PRO A 164 -8.26 9.88 4.73
CA PRO A 164 -7.06 9.65 3.92
C PRO A 164 -7.22 10.19 2.50
N ALA A 165 -6.21 10.89 2.00
CA ALA A 165 -6.20 11.38 0.62
C ALA A 165 -5.86 10.27 -0.39
N GLY A 166 -5.09 9.27 0.02
CA GLY A 166 -4.65 8.15 -0.81
C GLY A 166 -5.24 6.81 -0.37
N TRP A 167 -5.29 5.90 -1.33
CA TRP A 167 -5.71 4.51 -1.13
C TRP A 167 -4.71 3.52 -1.74
N MET A 168 -4.48 2.39 -1.09
CA MET A 168 -3.80 1.23 -1.63
C MET A 168 -4.35 -0.02 -0.96
N THR A 169 -4.96 -0.92 -1.72
CA THR A 169 -5.43 -2.21 -1.17
C THR A 169 -4.29 -3.22 -1.06
N GLY A 170 -3.33 -3.16 -2.00
CA GLY A 170 -2.24 -4.11 -2.12
C GLY A 170 -2.64 -5.41 -2.79
N ARG A 171 -3.83 -5.95 -2.48
CA ARG A 171 -4.43 -7.13 -3.13
C ARG A 171 -5.86 -6.79 -3.59
N PRO A 172 -6.01 -5.87 -4.60
CA PRO A 172 -7.32 -5.39 -5.02
C PRO A 172 -8.12 -6.44 -5.77
N GLY A 173 -9.44 -6.39 -5.60
CA GLY A 173 -10.38 -7.12 -6.42
C GLY A 173 -10.78 -6.32 -7.69
N PRO A 174 -11.57 -6.93 -8.58
CA PRO A 174 -12.00 -6.26 -9.81
C PRO A 174 -12.90 -5.04 -9.58
N ASN A 175 -13.52 -4.93 -8.41
CA ASN A 175 -14.41 -3.83 -8.05
C ASN A 175 -13.71 -2.70 -7.28
N THR A 176 -12.55 -2.95 -6.70
CA THR A 176 -11.89 -2.07 -5.71
C THR A 176 -11.82 -0.63 -6.18
N ARG A 177 -11.21 -0.35 -7.34
CA ARG A 177 -11.02 1.04 -7.82
C ARG A 177 -12.35 1.73 -8.04
N ARG A 178 -13.32 1.08 -8.63
CA ARG A 178 -14.67 1.65 -8.80
C ARG A 178 -15.29 2.02 -7.46
N LEU A 179 -15.20 1.12 -6.48
CA LEU A 179 -15.78 1.33 -5.15
C LEU A 179 -15.13 2.48 -4.38
N ILE A 180 -13.82 2.66 -4.46
CA ILE A 180 -13.13 3.79 -3.83
C ILE A 180 -13.47 5.12 -4.51
N VAL A 181 -13.62 5.13 -5.85
CA VAL A 181 -14.05 6.32 -6.60
C VAL A 181 -15.50 6.65 -6.30
N GLU A 182 -16.38 5.67 -6.13
CA GLU A 182 -17.77 5.87 -5.68
C GLU A 182 -17.84 6.42 -4.26
N ALA A 183 -17.05 5.86 -3.33
CA ALA A 183 -16.99 6.32 -1.94
C ALA A 183 -16.54 7.79 -1.85
N GLY A 184 -15.66 8.20 -2.73
CA GLY A 184 -15.18 9.57 -2.85
C GLY A 184 -14.21 10.01 -1.76
N GLY A 185 -13.68 11.23 -1.92
CA GLY A 185 -12.74 11.83 -0.96
C GLY A 185 -11.28 11.39 -1.14
N PHE A 186 -11.00 10.38 -1.96
CA PHE A 186 -9.65 9.99 -2.32
C PHE A 186 -9.17 10.78 -3.53
N LEU A 187 -7.95 11.30 -3.47
CA LEU A 187 -7.31 12.03 -4.56
C LEU A 187 -6.61 11.06 -5.52
N TYR A 188 -6.14 9.92 -5.01
CA TYR A 188 -5.39 8.93 -5.78
C TYR A 188 -5.51 7.53 -5.20
N ASP A 189 -5.22 6.52 -6.02
CA ASP A 189 -4.87 5.16 -5.58
C ASP A 189 -3.47 4.76 -6.04
N ARG A 190 -2.97 3.66 -5.46
CA ARG A 190 -1.65 3.09 -5.75
C ARG A 190 -1.72 1.62 -6.18
N ASP A 191 -2.90 1.10 -6.43
CA ASP A 191 -3.12 -0.30 -6.81
C ASP A 191 -2.79 -0.55 -8.29
N SER A 192 -1.56 -0.20 -8.68
CA SER A 192 -1.00 -0.46 -9.99
C SER A 192 0.52 -0.61 -9.95
N LEU A 193 1.02 -1.56 -10.73
CA LEU A 193 2.45 -1.78 -11.00
C LEU A 193 2.75 -1.54 -12.50
N ALA A 194 1.83 -0.89 -13.23
CA ALA A 194 1.87 -0.86 -14.69
C ALA A 194 2.71 0.29 -15.27
N ASP A 195 3.17 1.21 -14.44
CA ASP A 195 3.91 2.38 -14.89
C ASP A 195 4.86 2.88 -13.79
N GLU A 196 5.82 3.70 -14.16
CA GLU A 196 6.71 4.42 -13.24
C GLU A 196 6.27 5.88 -13.01
N LEU A 197 5.40 6.41 -13.88
CA LEU A 197 4.85 7.75 -13.78
C LEU A 197 3.39 7.73 -13.32
N PRO A 198 2.94 8.75 -12.55
CA PRO A 198 1.53 8.93 -12.25
C PRO A 198 0.71 9.15 -13.52
N TYR A 199 -0.48 8.58 -13.59
CA TYR A 199 -1.36 8.69 -14.74
C TYR A 199 -2.83 8.78 -14.32
N TRP A 200 -3.64 9.35 -15.23
CA TRP A 200 -5.08 9.50 -15.02
C TRP A 200 -5.85 8.38 -15.70
N LEU A 201 -6.84 7.86 -14.98
CA LEU A 201 -7.83 6.93 -15.49
C LEU A 201 -9.20 7.58 -15.55
N ASN A 202 -10.05 7.08 -16.44
CA ASN A 202 -11.48 7.36 -16.42
C ASN A 202 -12.20 6.17 -15.77
N VAL A 203 -12.69 6.39 -14.55
CA VAL A 203 -13.45 5.39 -13.79
C VAL A 203 -14.91 5.83 -13.79
N GLU A 204 -15.73 5.20 -14.60
CA GLU A 204 -17.17 5.51 -14.74
C GLU A 204 -17.45 7.01 -14.98
N GLY A 205 -16.69 7.64 -15.85
CA GLY A 205 -16.85 9.05 -16.18
C GLY A 205 -16.14 10.03 -15.23
N LYS A 206 -15.49 9.55 -14.19
CA LYS A 206 -14.72 10.38 -13.25
C LYS A 206 -13.22 10.21 -13.51
N ALA A 207 -12.50 11.33 -13.61
CA ALA A 207 -11.04 11.31 -13.65
C ALA A 207 -10.49 10.89 -12.27
N HIS A 208 -9.61 9.89 -12.24
CA HIS A 208 -8.99 9.39 -11.04
C HIS A 208 -7.48 9.24 -11.24
N LEU A 209 -6.67 9.72 -10.29
CA LEU A 209 -5.23 9.66 -10.35
C LEU A 209 -4.72 8.31 -9.83
N VAL A 210 -3.82 7.67 -10.57
CA VAL A 210 -3.06 6.52 -10.11
C VAL A 210 -1.60 6.94 -9.94
N ILE A 211 -1.04 6.67 -8.77
CA ILE A 211 0.38 6.81 -8.47
C ILE A 211 0.95 5.39 -8.35
N PRO A 212 1.63 4.87 -9.37
CA PRO A 212 2.08 3.49 -9.39
C PRO A 212 2.96 3.13 -8.20
N TYR A 213 2.95 1.86 -7.83
CA TYR A 213 3.78 1.28 -6.79
C TYR A 213 4.93 0.50 -7.44
N SER A 214 6.13 0.62 -6.89
CA SER A 214 7.33 -0.01 -7.42
C SER A 214 7.62 -1.30 -6.65
N TYR A 215 7.37 -2.46 -7.27
CA TYR A 215 7.56 -3.75 -6.60
C TYR A 215 9.03 -4.14 -6.50
N GLU A 216 9.85 -3.79 -7.48
CA GLU A 216 11.29 -4.08 -7.48
C GLU A 216 12.04 -3.37 -6.35
N ALA A 217 11.49 -2.25 -5.85
CA ALA A 217 12.04 -1.50 -4.73
C ALA A 217 11.44 -1.89 -3.37
N ASN A 218 10.72 -3.03 -3.31
CA ASN A 218 10.06 -3.51 -2.12
C ASN A 218 10.95 -4.48 -1.34
N ASP A 219 10.94 -4.38 0.00
CA ASP A 219 11.68 -5.26 0.90
C ASP A 219 11.12 -6.70 0.94
N ASN A 220 9.92 -6.95 0.42
CA ASN A 220 9.42 -8.32 0.20
C ASN A 220 10.38 -9.19 -0.63
N ARG A 221 11.24 -8.57 -1.44
CA ARG A 221 12.27 -9.29 -2.18
C ARG A 221 13.28 -10.02 -1.30
N PHE A 222 13.36 -9.73 -0.02
CA PHE A 222 14.11 -10.57 0.93
C PHE A 222 13.48 -11.96 1.11
N ASN A 223 12.19 -12.12 0.83
CA ASN A 223 11.47 -13.40 0.91
C ASN A 223 11.47 -14.19 -0.41
N GLU A 224 12.03 -13.64 -1.48
CA GLU A 224 12.09 -14.30 -2.78
C GLU A 224 13.37 -15.09 -2.96
N ASN A 225 13.31 -16.24 -3.66
CA ASN A 225 14.48 -17.10 -3.91
C ASN A 225 15.62 -16.40 -4.66
N SER A 226 15.31 -15.37 -5.46
CA SER A 226 16.26 -14.55 -6.21
C SER A 226 16.31 -13.10 -5.72
N GLY A 227 15.84 -12.84 -4.54
CA GLY A 227 15.80 -11.52 -3.92
C GLY A 227 17.07 -11.16 -3.17
N PHE A 228 16.95 -10.28 -2.20
CA PHE A 228 18.08 -9.81 -1.40
C PHE A 228 18.36 -10.75 -0.22
N SER A 229 19.64 -11.01 0.05
CA SER A 229 20.08 -11.79 1.21
C SER A 229 20.69 -10.91 2.32
N THR A 230 21.09 -9.68 1.98
CA THR A 230 21.71 -8.73 2.92
C THR A 230 21.20 -7.31 2.71
N GLY A 231 21.21 -6.50 3.77
CA GLY A 231 20.92 -5.08 3.67
C GLY A 231 21.86 -4.32 2.72
N GLN A 232 23.10 -4.79 2.55
CA GLN A 232 24.04 -4.19 1.59
C GLN A 232 23.63 -4.43 0.14
N GLU A 233 23.09 -5.59 -0.17
CA GLU A 233 22.55 -5.88 -1.51
C GLU A 233 21.34 -5.00 -1.83
N PHE A 234 20.42 -4.86 -0.89
CA PHE A 234 19.28 -3.95 -1.01
C PHE A 234 19.75 -2.51 -1.21
N PHE A 235 20.66 -2.02 -0.37
CA PHE A 235 21.21 -0.68 -0.50
C PHE A 235 21.87 -0.46 -1.87
N THR A 236 22.69 -1.40 -2.33
CA THR A 236 23.37 -1.31 -3.62
C THR A 236 22.37 -1.28 -4.75
N TYR A 237 21.37 -2.14 -4.72
CA TYR A 237 20.28 -2.16 -5.71
C TYR A 237 19.54 -0.82 -5.74
N MET A 238 19.11 -0.31 -4.59
CA MET A 238 18.37 0.96 -4.51
C MET A 238 19.20 2.17 -4.94
N ARG A 239 20.50 2.17 -4.67
CA ARG A 239 21.42 3.23 -5.10
C ARG A 239 21.64 3.20 -6.61
N ASP A 240 21.78 2.01 -7.19
CA ASP A 240 22.17 1.78 -8.59
C ASP A 240 20.95 1.51 -9.48
N ALA A 241 19.74 1.34 -8.90
CA ALA A 241 18.51 1.23 -9.66
C ALA A 241 18.41 2.43 -10.60
N PRO A 242 18.12 2.25 -11.87
CA PRO A 242 17.96 3.36 -12.79
C PRO A 242 16.80 4.20 -12.28
N ILE A 243 17.18 5.32 -11.67
CA ILE A 243 16.28 6.40 -11.36
C ILE A 243 15.89 6.93 -12.73
N GLY A 244 14.75 6.49 -13.24
CA GLY A 244 14.31 6.55 -14.61
C GLY A 244 14.70 7.84 -15.31
N GLY A 245 15.31 7.69 -16.45
CA GLY A 245 15.57 8.81 -17.33
C GLY A 245 16.98 8.78 -17.93
N SER A 246 17.14 8.07 -18.98
CA SER A 246 18.04 8.46 -20.06
C SER A 246 17.27 9.30 -21.05
#